data_373928f0a4d47533d96c10bc7f0243a6
#
_entry.id   373928f0a4d47533d96c10bc7f0243a6
#
_cell.length_a   1.000
_cell.length_b   1.000
_cell.length_c   1.000
_cell.angle_alpha   90.00
_cell.angle_beta   90.00
_cell.angle_gamma   90.00
#
_symmetry.space_group_name_H-M   'P 1'
#
loop_
_entity.id
_entity.type
_entity.pdbx_description
1 polymer ?
#
loop_
_entity_poly.entity_id
_entity_poly.type
_entity_poly.pdbx_seq_one_letter_code
_entity_poly.pdbx_strand_id
1 'polypeptide(L)'
;DQIKDDIQASAIINLYQVIFSATIRDVMLTYRGEVRLRKLQGQDLQKFNPHILEALKKRSVLTFERVNSLPVGAKADVILADTKMMPYKDNEFSTIICSPPYGDDKNGVGYFQFSSKMLYFLGYEDLKKYKKKFLGGDKEHKIIPPSASLSKSLKNVYERNQVHFREAVAFYNDYYLALQEMKRVTTDRIIIVVGNRVLSRTFFDNAKITVEMLEYLGVKLDYYFQRELPKKRIANLGGDGGGGNLEHILVFKH
;
A
#
# COMPACT_ATOMS: atom_id res chain seq x y z
N ASP A 1 14.38 18.68 -31.28
CA ASP A 1 13.49 19.59 -30.53
C ASP A 1 12.09 18.97 -30.30
N GLN A 2 11.42 18.44 -31.34
CA GLN A 2 10.09 17.82 -31.22
C GLN A 2 9.99 16.76 -30.08
N ILE A 3 10.99 15.86 -29.98
CA ILE A 3 11.01 14.81 -28.92
C ILE A 3 11.10 15.41 -27.51
N LYS A 4 11.86 16.52 -27.35
CA LYS A 4 11.96 17.21 -26.05
C LYS A 4 10.66 17.91 -25.71
N ASP A 5 9.99 18.49 -26.69
CA ASP A 5 8.70 19.16 -26.51
C ASP A 5 7.60 18.14 -26.15
N ASP A 6 7.61 16.96 -26.77
CA ASP A 6 6.68 15.87 -26.49
C ASP A 6 6.88 15.29 -25.08
N ILE A 7 8.14 15.11 -24.62
CA ILE A 7 8.47 14.67 -23.27
C ILE A 7 8.03 15.71 -22.24
N GLN A 8 8.28 16.98 -22.49
CA GLN A 8 7.87 18.06 -21.60
C GLN A 8 6.35 18.19 -21.52
N ALA A 9 5.64 18.06 -22.63
CA ALA A 9 4.17 18.04 -22.66
C ALA A 9 3.60 16.87 -21.87
N SER A 10 4.16 15.67 -22.01
CA SER A 10 3.76 14.48 -21.25
C SER A 10 3.98 14.66 -19.75
N ALA A 11 5.11 15.22 -19.33
CA ALA A 11 5.39 15.49 -17.92
C ALA A 11 4.40 16.50 -17.31
N ILE A 12 4.05 17.54 -18.06
CA ILE A 12 3.04 18.52 -17.65
C ILE A 12 1.66 17.87 -17.51
N ILE A 13 1.25 17.06 -18.47
CA ILE A 13 -0.04 16.31 -18.41
C ILE A 13 -0.07 15.43 -17.16
N ASN A 14 0.97 14.66 -16.92
CA ASN A 14 1.07 13.79 -15.75
C ASN A 14 0.97 14.60 -14.45
N LEU A 15 1.63 15.75 -14.37
CA LEU A 15 1.55 16.63 -13.21
C LEU A 15 0.11 17.12 -12.96
N TYR A 16 -0.58 17.55 -14.02
CA TYR A 16 -1.99 17.95 -13.90
C TYR A 16 -2.92 16.81 -13.54
N GLN A 17 -2.67 15.58 -14.01
CA GLN A 17 -3.42 14.39 -13.58
C GLN A 17 -3.27 14.13 -12.08
N VAL A 18 -2.06 14.31 -11.53
CA VAL A 18 -1.82 14.21 -10.08
C VAL A 18 -2.56 15.31 -9.32
N ILE A 19 -2.48 16.56 -9.78
CA ILE A 19 -3.21 17.70 -9.19
C ILE A 19 -4.71 17.44 -9.21
N PHE A 20 -5.25 17.00 -10.34
CA PHE A 20 -6.65 16.69 -10.51
C PHE A 20 -7.11 15.56 -9.58
N SER A 21 -6.35 14.47 -9.50
CA SER A 21 -6.64 13.36 -8.58
C SER A 21 -6.70 13.82 -7.12
N ALA A 22 -5.74 14.66 -6.71
CA ALA A 22 -5.73 15.22 -5.36
C ALA A 22 -6.92 16.15 -5.11
N THR A 23 -7.30 16.96 -6.11
CA THR A 23 -8.46 17.84 -6.05
C THR A 23 -9.77 17.07 -5.91
N ILE A 24 -9.96 15.99 -6.68
CA ILE A 24 -11.14 15.11 -6.54
C ILE A 24 -11.24 14.63 -5.09
N ARG A 25 -10.14 14.23 -4.48
CA ARG A 25 -10.11 13.80 -3.09
C ARG A 25 -10.56 14.88 -2.11
N ASP A 26 -10.26 16.15 -2.40
CA ASP A 26 -10.64 17.29 -1.54
C ASP A 26 -12.11 17.68 -1.69
N VAL A 27 -12.71 17.46 -2.87
CA VAL A 27 -14.08 17.93 -3.18
C VAL A 27 -15.13 16.82 -3.25
N MET A 28 -14.75 15.56 -2.99
CA MET A 28 -15.71 14.45 -3.03
C MET A 28 -16.60 14.41 -1.77
N LEU A 29 -17.81 13.91 -1.94
CA LEU A 29 -18.85 13.75 -0.89
C LEU A 29 -18.49 12.71 0.18
N THR A 30 -17.30 12.83 0.78
CA THR A 30 -16.82 11.86 1.79
C THR A 30 -16.17 12.58 2.97
N TYR A 31 -16.25 11.94 4.14
CA TYR A 31 -15.52 12.43 5.30
C TYR A 31 -14.01 12.43 5.03
N ARG A 32 -13.33 13.50 5.48
CA ARG A 32 -11.88 13.64 5.34
C ARG A 32 -11.14 12.95 6.49
N GLY A 33 -9.94 12.47 6.21
CA GLY A 33 -9.05 11.87 7.21
C GLY A 33 -9.47 10.47 7.68
N GLU A 34 -10.43 9.85 7.02
CA GLU A 34 -10.81 8.47 7.29
C GLU A 34 -10.00 7.49 6.43
N VAL A 35 -9.76 6.30 6.97
CA VAL A 35 -9.06 5.20 6.29
C VAL A 35 -9.93 4.52 5.22
N ARG A 36 -11.21 4.87 5.16
CA ARG A 36 -12.19 4.41 4.16
C ARG A 36 -13.01 5.57 3.62
N LEU A 37 -13.48 5.44 2.40
CA LEU A 37 -14.40 6.40 1.82
C LEU A 37 -15.81 6.19 2.41
N ARG A 38 -16.17 7.01 3.38
CA ARG A 38 -17.51 7.06 3.94
C ARG A 38 -18.24 8.31 3.41
N LYS A 39 -19.37 8.10 2.77
CA LYS A 39 -20.21 9.20 2.23
C LYS A 39 -20.71 10.10 3.36
N LEU A 40 -20.70 11.40 3.13
CA LEU A 40 -21.32 12.38 4.02
C LEU A 40 -22.81 12.09 4.21
N GLN A 41 -23.31 12.33 5.41
CA GLN A 41 -24.71 12.09 5.80
C GLN A 41 -25.29 13.24 6.61
N GLY A 42 -26.60 13.31 6.67
CA GLY A 42 -27.34 14.28 7.50
C GLY A 42 -26.92 15.73 7.25
N GLN A 43 -26.64 16.45 8.32
CA GLN A 43 -26.27 17.86 8.27
C GLN A 43 -24.97 18.13 7.51
N ASP A 44 -23.99 17.21 7.57
CA ASP A 44 -22.72 17.37 6.86
C ASP A 44 -22.93 17.33 5.34
N LEU A 45 -23.85 16.49 4.86
CA LEU A 45 -24.23 16.45 3.45
C LEU A 45 -24.96 17.73 3.02
N GLN A 46 -25.86 18.25 3.88
CA GLN A 46 -26.61 19.50 3.59
C GLN A 46 -25.70 20.73 3.51
N LYS A 47 -24.66 20.77 4.35
CA LYS A 47 -23.67 21.86 4.39
C LYS A 47 -22.57 21.72 3.35
N PHE A 48 -22.54 20.61 2.63
CA PHE A 48 -21.49 20.35 1.66
C PHE A 48 -21.62 21.24 0.43
N ASN A 49 -20.70 22.16 0.30
CA ASN A 49 -20.59 23.08 -0.85
C ASN A 49 -19.12 23.18 -1.29
N PRO A 50 -18.64 22.26 -2.17
CA PRO A 50 -17.26 22.26 -2.59
C PRO A 50 -16.97 23.38 -3.61
N HIS A 51 -16.02 24.22 -3.29
CA HIS A 51 -15.45 25.21 -4.23
C HIS A 51 -14.39 24.57 -5.11
N ILE A 52 -14.82 23.86 -6.17
CA ILE A 52 -13.96 23.00 -6.99
C ILE A 52 -12.77 23.76 -7.60
N LEU A 53 -13.02 24.94 -8.20
CA LEU A 53 -11.96 25.74 -8.83
C LEU A 53 -10.95 26.27 -7.81
N GLU A 54 -11.41 26.66 -6.64
CA GLU A 54 -10.54 27.09 -5.54
C GLU A 54 -9.68 25.95 -5.01
N ALA A 55 -10.27 24.76 -4.83
CA ALA A 55 -9.56 23.57 -4.43
C ALA A 55 -8.49 23.18 -5.47
N LEU A 56 -8.83 23.25 -6.77
CA LEU A 56 -7.89 22.98 -7.86
C LEU A 56 -6.72 23.98 -7.84
N LYS A 57 -7.02 25.28 -7.74
CA LYS A 57 -6.00 26.33 -7.65
C LYS A 57 -5.07 26.12 -6.46
N LYS A 58 -5.62 25.86 -5.28
CA LYS A 58 -4.84 25.58 -4.07
C LYS A 58 -3.93 24.35 -4.24
N ARG A 59 -4.45 23.27 -4.82
CA ARG A 59 -3.65 22.07 -5.10
C ARG A 59 -2.56 22.32 -6.13
N SER A 60 -2.83 23.10 -7.16
CA SER A 60 -1.83 23.48 -8.16
C SER A 60 -0.67 24.24 -7.52
N VAL A 61 -0.95 25.32 -6.78
CA VAL A 61 0.08 26.09 -6.08
C VAL A 61 0.94 25.20 -5.18
N LEU A 62 0.31 24.43 -4.30
CA LEU A 62 1.01 23.52 -3.37
C LEU A 62 1.86 22.48 -4.10
N THR A 63 1.40 21.97 -5.23
CA THR A 63 2.13 20.96 -6.00
C THR A 63 3.32 21.59 -6.70
N PHE A 64 3.19 22.77 -7.29
CA PHE A 64 4.30 23.48 -7.90
C PHE A 64 5.37 23.89 -6.88
N GLU A 65 4.99 24.36 -5.69
CA GLU A 65 5.93 24.66 -4.62
C GLU A 65 6.73 23.41 -4.22
N ARG A 66 6.07 22.26 -4.11
CA ARG A 66 6.74 20.98 -3.79
C ARG A 66 7.69 20.51 -4.90
N VAL A 67 7.26 20.61 -6.16
CA VAL A 67 8.13 20.26 -7.30
C VAL A 67 9.36 21.15 -7.33
N ASN A 68 9.20 22.46 -7.13
CA ASN A 68 10.30 23.41 -7.09
C ASN A 68 11.26 23.19 -5.89
N SER A 69 10.80 22.53 -4.84
CA SER A 69 11.63 22.19 -3.67
C SER A 69 12.42 20.88 -3.81
N LEU A 70 12.21 20.12 -4.88
CA LEU A 70 12.95 18.89 -5.11
C LEU A 70 14.42 19.17 -5.37
N PRO A 71 15.33 18.28 -4.91
CA PRO A 71 16.76 18.43 -5.17
C PRO A 71 17.05 18.43 -6.67
N VAL A 72 17.84 19.41 -7.12
CA VAL A 72 18.28 19.48 -8.51
C VAL A 72 19.23 18.31 -8.81
N GLY A 73 19.01 17.63 -9.94
CA GLY A 73 19.85 16.53 -10.41
C GLY A 73 19.49 15.15 -9.85
N ALA A 74 18.49 15.04 -8.96
CA ALA A 74 17.94 13.73 -8.59
C ALA A 74 17.26 13.07 -9.79
N LYS A 75 17.63 11.81 -10.06
CA LYS A 75 16.95 10.98 -11.07
C LYS A 75 15.99 10.04 -10.37
N ALA A 76 14.78 9.93 -10.90
CA ALA A 76 13.77 9.01 -10.44
C ALA A 76 13.07 8.36 -11.63
N ASP A 77 13.05 7.04 -11.64
CA ASP A 77 12.28 6.26 -12.59
C ASP A 77 11.04 5.69 -11.89
N VAL A 78 9.87 5.97 -12.44
CA VAL A 78 8.59 5.47 -11.91
C VAL A 78 7.97 4.55 -12.94
N ILE A 79 7.85 3.28 -12.59
CA ILE A 79 7.28 2.27 -13.47
C ILE A 79 6.06 1.61 -12.83
N LEU A 80 5.13 1.17 -13.66
CA LEU A 80 4.03 0.30 -13.25
C LEU A 80 4.45 -1.15 -13.45
N ALA A 81 4.65 -1.88 -12.34
CA ALA A 81 5.08 -3.27 -12.38
C ALA A 81 4.37 -4.10 -11.30
N ASP A 82 4.41 -5.43 -11.45
CA ASP A 82 4.01 -6.38 -10.42
C ASP A 82 5.21 -6.69 -9.52
N THR A 83 5.10 -6.41 -8.23
CA THR A 83 6.17 -6.68 -7.25
C THR A 83 6.51 -8.14 -7.09
N LYS A 84 5.65 -9.05 -7.55
CA LYS A 84 5.90 -10.50 -7.59
C LYS A 84 6.75 -10.93 -8.78
N MET A 85 7.00 -10.03 -9.71
CA MET A 85 7.81 -10.25 -10.93
C MET A 85 8.36 -8.90 -11.39
N MET A 86 9.39 -8.40 -10.72
CA MET A 86 9.97 -7.09 -11.01
C MET A 86 10.78 -7.12 -12.31
N PRO A 87 10.64 -6.14 -13.22
CA PRO A 87 11.35 -6.11 -14.49
C PRO A 87 12.80 -5.61 -14.35
N TYR A 88 13.50 -6.11 -13.36
CA TYR A 88 14.87 -5.77 -13.03
C TYR A 88 15.76 -7.01 -13.01
N LYS A 89 17.06 -6.82 -13.24
CA LYS A 89 18.05 -7.88 -13.16
C LYS A 89 18.33 -8.28 -11.71
N ASP A 90 18.93 -9.43 -11.53
CA ASP A 90 19.44 -9.85 -10.23
C ASP A 90 20.50 -8.85 -9.75
N ASN A 91 20.43 -8.50 -8.45
CA ASN A 91 21.41 -7.61 -7.83
C ASN A 91 21.51 -6.20 -8.44
N GLU A 92 20.41 -5.67 -8.98
CA GLU A 92 20.40 -4.35 -9.64
C GLU A 92 20.42 -3.19 -8.66
N PHE A 93 19.87 -3.36 -7.47
CA PHE A 93 19.75 -2.31 -6.46
C PHE A 93 20.60 -2.60 -5.22
N SER A 94 21.21 -1.57 -4.64
CA SER A 94 21.87 -1.70 -3.34
C SER A 94 20.86 -1.84 -2.19
N THR A 95 19.76 -1.10 -2.24
CA THR A 95 18.80 -1.03 -1.14
C THR A 95 17.37 -0.96 -1.65
N ILE A 96 16.47 -1.70 -1.02
CA ILE A 96 15.02 -1.57 -1.14
C ILE A 96 14.46 -0.99 0.15
N ILE A 97 13.53 -0.04 0.02
CA ILE A 97 12.73 0.49 1.13
C ILE A 97 11.26 0.41 0.73
N CYS A 98 10.45 -0.26 1.54
CA CYS A 98 9.02 -0.36 1.26
C CYS A 98 8.17 -0.46 2.53
N SER A 99 6.89 -0.12 2.37
CA SER A 99 5.84 -0.40 3.34
C SER A 99 4.73 -1.16 2.60
N PRO A 100 4.78 -2.50 2.59
CA PRO A 100 3.78 -3.31 1.90
C PRO A 100 2.40 -3.17 2.56
N PRO A 101 1.31 -3.55 1.88
CA PRO A 101 0.02 -3.68 2.54
C PRO A 101 0.10 -4.66 3.73
N TYR A 102 -0.64 -4.37 4.80
CA TYR A 102 -0.62 -5.23 6.00
C TYR A 102 -1.62 -6.39 5.92
N GLY A 103 -2.28 -6.55 4.78
CA GLY A 103 -3.26 -7.60 4.52
C GLY A 103 -4.65 -7.33 5.10
N ASP A 104 -4.94 -6.11 5.49
CA ASP A 104 -6.18 -5.70 6.15
C ASP A 104 -7.11 -4.84 5.28
N ASP A 105 -7.03 -4.97 3.96
CA ASP A 105 -7.81 -4.17 2.99
C ASP A 105 -9.31 -4.08 3.29
N LYS A 106 -9.89 -5.12 3.89
CA LYS A 106 -11.30 -5.10 4.29
C LYS A 106 -11.55 -4.36 5.60
N ASN A 107 -10.58 -4.33 6.51
CA ASN A 107 -10.70 -3.76 7.86
C ASN A 107 -9.78 -2.57 8.11
N GLY A 108 -8.76 -2.38 7.26
CA GLY A 108 -7.80 -1.29 7.30
C GLY A 108 -8.03 -0.23 6.21
N VAL A 109 -6.96 0.22 5.56
CA VAL A 109 -7.01 1.23 4.50
C VAL A 109 -7.50 0.63 3.20
N GLY A 110 -8.65 1.07 2.74
CA GLY A 110 -9.21 0.63 1.47
C GLY A 110 -8.53 1.27 0.26
N TYR A 111 -7.27 0.96 0.00
CA TYR A 111 -6.46 1.58 -1.06
C TYR A 111 -7.17 1.62 -2.41
N PHE A 112 -7.81 0.53 -2.82
CA PHE A 112 -8.55 0.47 -4.06
C PHE A 112 -9.72 1.46 -4.12
N GLN A 113 -10.41 1.71 -3.01
CA GLN A 113 -11.51 2.70 -2.96
C GLN A 113 -11.02 4.11 -3.27
N PHE A 114 -9.83 4.46 -2.75
CA PHE A 114 -9.23 5.76 -2.99
C PHE A 114 -8.73 5.89 -4.42
N SER A 115 -8.07 4.87 -4.97
CA SER A 115 -7.51 4.89 -6.32
C SER A 115 -8.57 4.81 -7.39
N SER A 116 -9.55 3.91 -7.24
CA SER A 116 -10.53 3.61 -8.31
C SER A 116 -11.37 4.81 -8.73
N LYS A 117 -11.75 5.67 -7.78
CA LYS A 117 -12.52 6.87 -8.10
C LYS A 117 -11.71 7.88 -8.91
N MET A 118 -10.45 8.07 -8.53
CA MET A 118 -9.55 8.98 -9.25
C MET A 118 -9.28 8.47 -10.65
N LEU A 119 -8.95 7.20 -10.78
CA LEU A 119 -8.68 6.56 -12.08
C LEU A 119 -9.91 6.62 -13.00
N TYR A 120 -11.12 6.39 -12.47
CA TYR A 120 -12.34 6.53 -13.24
C TYR A 120 -12.49 7.93 -13.86
N PHE A 121 -12.28 8.99 -13.07
CA PHE A 121 -12.34 10.36 -13.56
C PHE A 121 -11.20 10.72 -14.53
N LEU A 122 -10.10 9.97 -14.51
CA LEU A 122 -9.01 10.11 -15.49
C LEU A 122 -9.23 9.26 -16.76
N GLY A 123 -10.42 8.65 -16.93
CA GLY A 123 -10.77 7.87 -18.11
C GLY A 123 -10.29 6.42 -18.11
N TYR A 124 -9.79 5.91 -16.97
CA TYR A 124 -9.43 4.50 -16.88
C TYR A 124 -10.66 3.63 -16.72
N GLU A 125 -10.85 2.70 -17.63
CA GLU A 125 -11.95 1.73 -17.62
C GLU A 125 -11.52 0.41 -16.95
N ASP A 126 -12.53 -0.44 -16.65
CA ASP A 126 -12.35 -1.83 -16.18
C ASP A 126 -11.47 -1.99 -14.93
N LEU A 127 -11.59 -1.04 -14.01
CA LEU A 127 -10.79 -0.97 -12.77
C LEU A 127 -10.87 -2.23 -11.91
N LYS A 128 -11.93 -3.07 -12.07
CA LYS A 128 -12.06 -4.33 -11.32
C LYS A 128 -10.95 -5.33 -11.65
N LYS A 129 -10.41 -5.32 -12.87
CA LYS A 129 -9.28 -6.16 -13.27
C LYS A 129 -8.02 -5.85 -12.46
N TYR A 130 -7.80 -4.56 -12.13
CA TYR A 130 -6.65 -4.16 -11.32
C TYR A 130 -6.72 -4.70 -9.89
N LYS A 131 -7.94 -4.86 -9.33
CA LYS A 131 -8.10 -5.41 -7.98
C LYS A 131 -7.58 -6.85 -7.87
N LYS A 132 -7.71 -7.66 -8.92
CA LYS A 132 -7.17 -9.04 -8.94
C LYS A 132 -5.63 -9.08 -8.93
N LYS A 133 -4.96 -8.00 -9.37
CA LYS A 133 -3.51 -7.90 -9.41
C LYS A 133 -2.89 -7.47 -8.07
N PHE A 134 -3.69 -7.00 -7.12
CA PHE A 134 -3.20 -6.65 -5.78
C PHE A 134 -2.81 -7.91 -4.99
N LEU A 135 -1.93 -7.76 -4.00
CA LEU A 135 -1.54 -8.85 -3.13
C LEU A 135 -2.79 -9.52 -2.50
N GLY A 136 -2.93 -10.83 -2.72
CA GLY A 136 -4.08 -11.61 -2.28
C GLY A 136 -5.35 -11.40 -3.13
N GLY A 137 -5.26 -10.72 -4.26
CA GLY A 137 -6.39 -10.50 -5.18
C GLY A 137 -6.81 -11.75 -5.92
N ASP A 138 -5.86 -12.60 -6.27
CA ASP A 138 -6.06 -13.93 -6.82
C ASP A 138 -5.96 -14.99 -5.71
N LYS A 139 -6.93 -15.90 -5.61
CA LYS A 139 -7.05 -16.90 -4.54
C LYS A 139 -6.84 -18.34 -5.02
N GLU A 140 -6.50 -18.50 -6.30
CA GLU A 140 -6.29 -19.82 -6.91
C GLU A 140 -4.86 -20.31 -6.68
N HIS A 141 -4.71 -21.62 -6.47
CA HIS A 141 -3.43 -22.32 -6.40
C HIS A 141 -2.36 -21.69 -5.50
N LYS A 142 -2.75 -21.26 -4.29
CA LYS A 142 -1.85 -20.62 -3.33
C LYS A 142 -1.27 -21.62 -2.35
N ILE A 143 0.01 -21.44 -2.05
CA ILE A 143 0.74 -22.22 -1.04
C ILE A 143 0.85 -21.38 0.26
N ILE A 144 1.02 -22.06 1.38
CA ILE A 144 1.35 -21.41 2.65
C ILE A 144 2.86 -21.21 2.69
N PRO A 145 3.34 -19.95 2.78
CA PRO A 145 4.77 -19.68 2.85
C PRO A 145 5.43 -20.23 4.12
N PRO A 146 6.76 -20.44 4.09
CA PRO A 146 7.51 -20.98 5.22
C PRO A 146 7.60 -19.97 6.37
N SER A 147 6.68 -20.07 7.32
CA SER A 147 6.67 -19.32 8.59
C SER A 147 5.86 -20.09 9.62
N ALA A 148 6.48 -20.42 10.76
CA ALA A 148 5.80 -21.10 11.86
C ALA A 148 4.73 -20.21 12.49
N SER A 149 5.00 -18.90 12.64
CA SER A 149 4.05 -17.91 13.15
C SER A 149 2.84 -17.77 12.25
N LEU A 150 3.04 -17.74 10.92
CA LEU A 150 1.97 -17.70 9.94
C LEU A 150 1.11 -18.98 10.02
N SER A 151 1.73 -20.15 10.02
CA SER A 151 1.03 -21.44 10.05
C SER A 151 0.15 -21.56 11.29
N LYS A 152 0.64 -21.14 12.46
CA LYS A 152 -0.14 -21.09 13.71
C LYS A 152 -1.36 -20.18 13.60
N SER A 153 -1.19 -18.96 13.07
CA SER A 153 -2.30 -18.01 12.92
C SER A 153 -3.32 -18.50 11.88
N LEU A 154 -2.85 -19.07 10.77
CA LEU A 154 -3.73 -19.63 9.74
C LEU A 154 -4.58 -20.79 10.24
N LYS A 155 -4.03 -21.68 11.07
CA LYS A 155 -4.80 -22.77 11.71
C LYS A 155 -5.98 -22.22 12.51
N ASN A 156 -5.76 -21.21 13.34
CA ASN A 156 -6.81 -20.59 14.14
C ASN A 156 -7.88 -19.89 13.28
N VAL A 157 -7.49 -19.30 12.16
CA VAL A 157 -8.45 -18.69 11.21
C VAL A 157 -9.23 -19.75 10.46
N TYR A 158 -8.60 -20.85 10.05
CA TYR A 158 -9.26 -21.95 9.35
C TYR A 158 -10.45 -22.52 10.15
N GLU A 159 -10.22 -22.75 11.44
CA GLU A 159 -11.24 -23.27 12.37
C GLU A 159 -12.45 -22.32 12.54
N ARG A 160 -12.22 -20.99 12.36
CA ARG A 160 -13.26 -19.97 12.56
C ARG A 160 -13.93 -19.51 11.27
N ASN A 161 -13.18 -19.35 10.19
CA ASN A 161 -13.69 -18.79 8.93
C ASN A 161 -12.82 -19.19 7.73
N GLN A 162 -13.29 -20.16 6.98
CA GLN A 162 -12.57 -20.67 5.80
C GLN A 162 -12.43 -19.63 4.66
N VAL A 163 -13.34 -18.66 4.56
CA VAL A 163 -13.22 -17.58 3.57
C VAL A 163 -12.04 -16.68 3.91
N HIS A 164 -11.95 -16.25 5.17
CA HIS A 164 -10.82 -15.43 5.64
C HIS A 164 -9.51 -16.22 5.62
N PHE A 165 -9.55 -17.53 5.86
CA PHE A 165 -8.37 -18.39 5.69
C PHE A 165 -7.82 -18.32 4.26
N ARG A 166 -8.68 -18.54 3.24
CA ARG A 166 -8.26 -18.45 1.82
C ARG A 166 -7.73 -17.06 1.46
N GLU A 167 -8.35 -16.01 1.98
CA GLU A 167 -7.87 -14.63 1.79
C GLU A 167 -6.49 -14.40 2.42
N ALA A 168 -6.26 -14.92 3.61
CA ALA A 168 -4.96 -14.81 4.28
C ALA A 168 -3.89 -15.61 3.54
N VAL A 169 -4.18 -16.85 3.14
CA VAL A 169 -3.24 -17.68 2.36
C VAL A 169 -2.85 -16.96 1.07
N ALA A 170 -3.82 -16.45 0.32
CA ALA A 170 -3.56 -15.71 -0.92
C ALA A 170 -2.67 -14.48 -0.70
N PHE A 171 -2.97 -13.70 0.35
CA PHE A 171 -2.17 -12.52 0.68
C PHE A 171 -0.72 -12.87 1.03
N TYR A 172 -0.52 -13.82 1.95
CA TYR A 172 0.83 -14.17 2.38
C TYR A 172 1.63 -14.91 1.31
N ASN A 173 0.99 -15.70 0.44
CA ASN A 173 1.65 -16.28 -0.73
C ASN A 173 2.18 -15.17 -1.66
N ASP A 174 1.35 -14.21 -2.02
CA ASP A 174 1.76 -13.11 -2.89
C ASP A 174 2.82 -12.22 -2.24
N TYR A 175 2.71 -12.00 -0.93
CA TYR A 175 3.70 -11.27 -0.16
C TYR A 175 5.06 -12.00 -0.16
N TYR A 176 5.05 -13.31 0.02
CA TYR A 176 6.28 -14.11 -0.04
C TYR A 176 6.95 -14.06 -1.41
N LEU A 177 6.19 -14.13 -2.50
CA LEU A 177 6.71 -13.93 -3.85
C LEU A 177 7.36 -12.55 -4.03
N ALA A 178 6.73 -11.51 -3.47
CA ALA A 178 7.32 -10.17 -3.48
C ALA A 178 8.64 -10.11 -2.67
N LEU A 179 8.71 -10.80 -1.52
CA LEU A 179 9.95 -10.89 -0.74
C LEU A 179 11.06 -11.63 -1.48
N GLN A 180 10.73 -12.68 -2.25
CA GLN A 180 11.68 -13.38 -3.12
C GLN A 180 12.25 -12.45 -4.19
N GLU A 181 11.39 -11.65 -4.83
CA GLU A 181 11.81 -10.65 -5.82
C GLU A 181 12.66 -9.54 -5.18
N MET A 182 12.28 -9.04 -4.01
CA MET A 182 13.08 -8.06 -3.28
C MET A 182 14.48 -8.61 -2.99
N LYS A 183 14.58 -9.86 -2.54
CA LYS A 183 15.86 -10.52 -2.37
C LYS A 183 16.63 -10.61 -3.69
N ARG A 184 16.00 -11.08 -4.76
CA ARG A 184 16.65 -11.28 -6.06
C ARG A 184 17.29 -10.01 -6.62
N VAL A 185 16.59 -8.87 -6.50
CA VAL A 185 17.07 -7.61 -7.12
C VAL A 185 17.96 -6.77 -6.22
N THR A 186 18.18 -7.15 -4.94
CA THR A 186 18.94 -6.35 -3.95
C THR A 186 20.27 -6.98 -3.62
N THR A 187 21.32 -6.16 -3.43
CA THR A 187 22.67 -6.59 -3.08
C THR A 187 23.06 -6.38 -1.61
N ASP A 188 22.47 -5.40 -0.92
CA ASP A 188 22.89 -5.03 0.44
C ASP A 188 21.75 -5.04 1.44
N ARG A 189 20.73 -4.17 1.29
CA ARG A 189 19.72 -3.98 2.34
C ARG A 189 18.29 -4.05 1.85
N ILE A 190 17.44 -4.71 2.65
CA ILE A 190 15.98 -4.68 2.49
C ILE A 190 15.39 -4.07 3.77
N ILE A 191 14.70 -2.93 3.63
CA ILE A 191 14.07 -2.21 4.73
C ILE A 191 12.56 -2.27 4.56
N ILE A 192 11.87 -2.90 5.50
CA ILE A 192 10.42 -3.13 5.44
C ILE A 192 9.75 -2.52 6.65
N VAL A 193 8.72 -1.70 6.42
CA VAL A 193 7.86 -1.16 7.46
C VAL A 193 6.53 -1.90 7.44
N VAL A 194 6.22 -2.61 8.52
CA VAL A 194 4.97 -3.40 8.64
C VAL A 194 4.24 -3.09 9.94
N GLY A 195 2.91 -3.16 9.87
CA GLY A 195 2.03 -3.19 11.03
C GLY A 195 1.41 -4.57 11.21
N ASN A 196 1.14 -4.96 12.45
CA ASN A 196 0.43 -6.18 12.76
C ASN A 196 -1.06 -6.07 12.45
N ARG A 197 -1.75 -7.19 12.27
CA ARG A 197 -3.19 -7.21 11.97
C ARG A 197 -3.93 -8.25 12.80
N VAL A 198 -5.25 -8.06 12.88
CA VAL A 198 -6.18 -9.06 13.42
C VAL A 198 -7.15 -9.48 12.30
N LEU A 199 -7.33 -10.78 12.10
CA LEU A 199 -8.27 -11.36 11.15
C LEU A 199 -9.04 -12.48 11.82
N SER A 200 -10.37 -12.45 11.81
CA SER A 200 -11.23 -13.44 12.51
C SER A 200 -10.84 -13.62 13.99
N ARG A 201 -10.59 -12.54 14.70
CA ARG A 201 -10.12 -12.53 16.11
C ARG A 201 -8.79 -13.26 16.31
N THR A 202 -8.01 -13.45 15.26
CA THR A 202 -6.67 -14.05 15.32
C THR A 202 -5.63 -12.97 15.01
N PHE A 203 -4.66 -12.86 15.90
CA PHE A 203 -3.52 -11.95 15.70
C PHE A 203 -2.52 -12.54 14.73
N PHE A 204 -2.07 -11.70 13.79
CA PHE A 204 -0.98 -11.99 12.87
C PHE A 204 0.16 -11.02 13.18
N ASP A 205 1.25 -11.56 13.68
CA ASP A 205 2.49 -10.83 13.89
C ASP A 205 3.24 -10.69 12.56
N ASN A 206 2.85 -9.68 11.77
CA ASN A 206 3.45 -9.46 10.46
C ASN A 206 4.96 -9.21 10.53
N ALA A 207 5.45 -8.59 11.60
CA ALA A 207 6.88 -8.37 11.77
C ALA A 207 7.62 -9.71 11.88
N LYS A 208 7.17 -10.59 12.79
CA LYS A 208 7.76 -11.91 12.98
C LYS A 208 7.60 -12.80 11.75
N ILE A 209 6.42 -12.79 11.11
CA ILE A 209 6.16 -13.54 9.87
C ILE A 209 7.12 -13.10 8.76
N THR A 210 7.35 -11.79 8.61
CA THR A 210 8.28 -11.25 7.60
C THR A 210 9.73 -11.69 7.88
N VAL A 211 10.14 -11.65 9.16
CA VAL A 211 11.47 -12.13 9.56
C VAL A 211 11.64 -13.61 9.23
N GLU A 212 10.70 -14.47 9.65
CA GLU A 212 10.76 -15.91 9.38
C GLU A 212 10.82 -16.23 7.89
N MET A 213 10.06 -15.49 7.05
CA MET A 213 10.08 -15.68 5.59
C MET A 213 11.42 -15.27 4.96
N LEU A 214 11.99 -14.11 5.34
CA LEU A 214 13.25 -13.64 4.79
C LEU A 214 14.44 -14.46 5.30
N GLU A 215 14.43 -14.90 6.56
CA GLU A 215 15.44 -15.83 7.08
C GLU A 215 15.41 -17.19 6.35
N TYR A 216 14.23 -17.70 6.03
CA TYR A 216 14.11 -18.89 5.18
C TYR A 216 14.70 -18.68 3.78
N LEU A 217 14.64 -17.47 3.25
CA LEU A 217 15.31 -17.08 2.00
C LEU A 217 16.81 -16.82 2.17
N GLY A 218 17.36 -16.92 3.39
CA GLY A 218 18.78 -16.70 3.68
C GLY A 218 19.16 -15.24 3.91
N VAL A 219 18.19 -14.33 4.08
CA VAL A 219 18.40 -12.92 4.37
C VAL A 219 18.23 -12.70 5.88
N LYS A 220 19.24 -12.12 6.55
CA LYS A 220 19.26 -11.99 8.01
C LYS A 220 18.74 -10.64 8.48
N LEU A 221 17.98 -10.66 9.57
CA LEU A 221 17.60 -9.44 10.28
C LEU A 221 18.84 -8.81 10.92
N ASP A 222 19.12 -7.53 10.58
CA ASP A 222 20.25 -6.75 11.09
C ASP A 222 19.79 -5.80 12.21
N TYR A 223 18.73 -5.02 11.95
CA TYR A 223 18.14 -4.11 12.94
C TYR A 223 16.63 -4.20 12.99
N TYR A 224 16.08 -3.95 14.16
CA TYR A 224 14.66 -3.91 14.43
C TYR A 224 14.31 -2.68 15.27
N PHE A 225 13.36 -1.89 14.78
CA PHE A 225 12.85 -0.71 15.47
C PHE A 225 11.32 -0.77 15.55
N GLN A 226 10.77 -0.11 16.56
CA GLN A 226 9.33 0.11 16.68
C GLN A 226 9.03 1.59 16.69
N ARG A 227 7.93 1.97 16.05
CA ARG A 227 7.42 3.33 16.06
C ARG A 227 5.96 3.31 16.51
N GLU A 228 5.65 4.13 17.51
CA GLU A 228 4.25 4.38 17.86
C GLU A 228 3.63 5.34 16.84
N LEU A 229 2.46 4.96 16.34
CA LEU A 229 1.65 5.84 15.52
C LEU A 229 0.75 6.69 16.44
N PRO A 230 0.64 8.01 16.22
CA PRO A 230 -0.36 8.80 16.89
C PRO A 230 -1.73 8.17 16.63
N LYS A 231 -2.58 8.10 17.68
CA LYS A 231 -3.89 7.42 17.68
C LYS A 231 -4.59 7.58 16.33
N LYS A 232 -4.65 6.49 15.57
CA LYS A 232 -5.41 6.46 14.31
C LYS A 232 -6.85 6.82 14.67
N ARG A 233 -7.48 7.71 13.90
CA ARG A 233 -8.93 7.95 13.92
C ARG A 233 -9.69 6.75 13.33
N ILE A 234 -9.29 5.55 13.72
CA ILE A 234 -10.03 4.33 13.42
C ILE A 234 -11.08 4.28 14.51
N ALA A 235 -12.35 4.41 14.15
CA ALA A 235 -13.43 4.06 15.05
C ALA A 235 -13.11 2.68 15.62
N ASN A 236 -13.12 2.55 16.94
CA ASN A 236 -13.11 1.27 17.63
C ASN A 236 -14.37 0.50 17.19
N LEU A 237 -14.33 -0.09 16.02
CA LEU A 237 -15.33 -1.05 15.57
C LEU A 237 -15.10 -2.28 16.43
N GLY A 238 -15.85 -2.36 17.53
CA GLY A 238 -15.86 -3.35 18.58
C GLY A 238 -15.40 -4.74 18.17
N GLY A 239 -14.15 -4.98 18.26
CA GLY A 239 -13.49 -6.25 18.04
C GLY A 239 -12.10 -6.11 18.64
N ASP A 240 -11.65 -7.10 19.37
CA ASP A 240 -10.38 -7.18 20.06
C ASP A 240 -9.24 -6.54 19.24
N GLY A 241 -9.09 -5.21 19.38
CA GLY A 241 -8.19 -4.38 18.60
C GLY A 241 -6.74 -4.56 19.02
N GLY A 242 -6.20 -5.73 18.80
CA GLY A 242 -4.80 -6.07 19.07
C GLY A 242 -3.82 -5.74 17.95
N GLY A 243 -4.26 -5.07 16.89
CA GLY A 243 -3.36 -4.45 15.93
C GLY A 243 -2.90 -3.11 16.48
N GLY A 244 -1.92 -3.10 17.40
CA GLY A 244 -1.47 -1.93 18.13
C GLY A 244 -1.12 -0.74 17.22
N ASN A 245 -1.09 0.46 17.80
CA ASN A 245 -0.60 1.68 17.14
C ASN A 245 0.92 1.62 16.86
N LEU A 246 1.46 0.39 16.64
CA LEU A 246 2.87 0.15 16.43
C LEU A 246 3.12 -0.20 14.96
N GLU A 247 4.10 0.44 14.38
CA GLU A 247 4.76 -0.02 13.17
C GLU A 247 6.15 -0.56 13.50
N HIS A 248 6.51 -1.61 12.79
CA HIS A 248 7.78 -2.31 12.94
C HIS A 248 8.64 -2.01 11.72
N ILE A 249 9.84 -1.50 11.95
CA ILE A 249 10.83 -1.21 10.92
C ILE A 249 11.88 -2.30 10.99
N LEU A 250 11.90 -3.15 9.97
CA LEU A 250 12.77 -4.30 9.86
C LEU A 250 13.86 -3.99 8.83
N VAL A 251 15.11 -4.04 9.24
CA VAL A 251 16.28 -3.85 8.37
C VAL A 251 16.99 -5.17 8.23
N PHE A 252 17.02 -5.69 7.02
CA PHE A 252 17.68 -6.94 6.69
C PHE A 252 18.95 -6.67 5.90
N LYS A 253 19.92 -7.53 6.10
CA LYS A 253 21.17 -7.57 5.34
C LYS A 253 21.19 -8.80 4.44
N HIS A 254 21.47 -8.55 3.17
CA HIS A 254 21.56 -9.60 2.13
C HIS A 254 22.85 -10.39 2.25
#